data_131c2afccb8a70da9fc9de61206c034a
#
_entry.id   131c2afccb8a70da9fc9de61206c034a
#
_cell.length_a   1.000
_cell.length_b   1.000
_cell.length_c   1.000
_cell.angle_alpha   90.00
_cell.angle_beta   90.00
_cell.angle_gamma   90.00
#
_symmetry.space_group_name_H-M   'P 1'
#
loop_
_entity.id
_entity.type
_entity.pdbx_description
1 polymer ?
#
loop_
_entity_poly.entity_id
_entity_poly.type
_entity_poly.pdbx_seq_one_letter_code
_entity_poly.pdbx_strand_id
1 'polypeptide(L)'
;DSPDSLTHQTVFQVETPPTSEQFSKLPNPVGIVKLNELLLNFQDPYLSITGGEPLEQVDFLQQWLPSRSKTEKILLETSGILTKAYKKIIQHIDITSMDIKLPSSTGMKAYWKEHNTFLQTALEADKEIYVKMIVTNETKDVDISIAIKMVNNANRFIPVIIQPVSPTDGFAKTISADRLSSIERICQAYLPDVRVIPQMHKEWGVL
;
A
#
# COMPACT_ATOMS: atom_id res chain seq x y z
N ASP A 1 -8.63 -1.09 -1.53
CA ASP A 1 -9.86 -0.30 -1.56
C ASP A 1 -11.02 -1.15 -1.03
N SER A 2 -11.29 -1.02 0.26
CA SER A 2 -12.45 -1.66 0.89
C SER A 2 -13.71 -0.88 0.50
N PRO A 3 -14.85 -1.54 0.24
CA PRO A 3 -16.13 -0.86 0.05
C PRO A 3 -16.49 0.09 1.18
N ASP A 4 -15.98 -0.17 2.39
CA ASP A 4 -16.17 0.64 3.59
C ASP A 4 -15.42 1.98 3.54
N SER A 5 -14.41 2.13 2.69
CA SER A 5 -13.69 3.40 2.50
C SER A 5 -14.56 4.50 1.88
N LEU A 6 -15.65 4.10 1.22
CA LEU A 6 -16.63 5.00 0.59
C LEU A 6 -17.76 5.41 1.55
N THR A 7 -17.87 4.77 2.71
CA THR A 7 -18.88 5.09 3.71
C THR A 7 -18.29 5.96 4.81
N HIS A 8 -18.92 7.11 5.09
CA HIS A 8 -18.57 7.93 6.25
C HIS A 8 -18.97 7.21 7.53
N GLN A 9 -18.11 6.32 8.02
CA GLN A 9 -18.34 5.66 9.30
C GLN A 9 -18.27 6.68 10.44
N THR A 10 -19.27 6.70 11.30
CA THR A 10 -19.33 7.59 12.46
C THR A 10 -18.47 7.12 13.63
N VAL A 11 -17.95 5.91 13.55
CA VAL A 11 -17.06 5.29 14.53
C VAL A 11 -15.94 4.51 13.83
N PHE A 12 -14.80 4.42 14.49
CA PHE A 12 -13.71 3.52 14.12
C PHE A 12 -13.27 2.67 15.31
N GLN A 13 -12.54 1.61 15.06
CA GLN A 13 -12.05 0.70 16.08
C GLN A 13 -10.56 0.93 16.31
N VAL A 14 -10.16 0.91 17.58
CA VAL A 14 -8.75 0.98 17.98
C VAL A 14 -8.45 -0.20 18.87
N GLU A 15 -7.42 -0.96 18.54
CA GLU A 15 -6.91 -2.00 19.42
C GLU A 15 -6.24 -1.38 20.65
N THR A 16 -6.69 -1.76 21.83
CA THR A 16 -6.18 -1.21 23.09
C THR A 16 -6.31 -2.25 24.21
N PRO A 17 -5.19 -2.66 24.84
CA PRO A 17 -3.81 -2.34 24.51
C PRO A 17 -3.33 -2.98 23.19
N PRO A 18 -2.21 -2.54 22.62
CA PRO A 18 -1.63 -3.15 21.42
C PRO A 18 -1.44 -4.67 21.57
N THR A 19 -1.68 -5.42 20.50
CA THR A 19 -1.57 -6.90 20.45
C THR A 19 -2.51 -7.68 21.38
N SER A 20 -3.57 -7.03 21.86
CA SER A 20 -4.54 -7.64 22.80
C SER A 20 -5.73 -8.30 22.12
N GLU A 21 -5.94 -8.04 20.81
CA GLU A 21 -7.16 -8.37 20.05
C GLU A 21 -8.45 -7.75 20.67
N GLN A 22 -8.29 -6.75 21.57
CA GLN A 22 -9.40 -6.03 22.17
C GLN A 22 -9.57 -4.67 21.47
N PHE A 23 -10.77 -4.41 20.98
CA PHE A 23 -11.09 -3.21 20.19
C PHE A 23 -12.05 -2.29 20.92
N SER A 24 -11.65 -1.04 21.06
CA SER A 24 -12.50 0.05 21.56
C SER A 24 -13.07 0.86 20.40
N LYS A 25 -14.34 1.23 20.47
CA LYS A 25 -15.00 2.10 19.47
C LYS A 25 -14.81 3.56 19.83
N LEU A 26 -14.31 4.34 18.90
CA LEU A 26 -14.13 5.78 19.05
C LEU A 26 -14.88 6.55 17.96
N PRO A 27 -15.30 7.82 18.22
CA PRO A 27 -15.93 8.66 17.21
C PRO A 27 -15.00 8.96 16.03
N ASN A 28 -15.57 8.98 14.84
CA ASN A 28 -14.90 9.41 13.61
C ASN A 28 -15.57 10.71 13.09
N PRO A 29 -14.84 11.75 12.67
CA PRO A 29 -13.38 11.79 12.51
C PRO A 29 -12.63 11.98 13.84
N VAL A 30 -11.38 11.48 13.87
CA VAL A 30 -10.45 11.71 14.97
C VAL A 30 -9.57 12.93 14.71
N GLY A 31 -9.41 13.79 15.72
CA GLY A 31 -8.49 14.94 15.64
C GLY A 31 -7.04 14.57 15.94
N ILE A 32 -6.11 15.42 15.52
CA ILE A 32 -4.65 15.22 15.65
C ILE A 32 -4.24 14.94 17.11
N VAL A 33 -4.75 15.71 18.05
CA VAL A 33 -4.41 15.55 19.49
C VAL A 33 -4.78 14.15 19.96
N LYS A 34 -6.02 13.73 19.68
CA LYS A 34 -6.51 12.42 20.08
C LYS A 34 -5.76 11.28 19.39
N LEU A 35 -5.45 11.43 18.11
CA LEU A 35 -4.66 10.44 17.37
C LEU A 35 -3.27 10.28 18.00
N ASN A 36 -2.59 11.39 18.32
CA ASN A 36 -1.28 11.34 18.98
C ASN A 36 -1.35 10.69 20.37
N GLU A 37 -2.39 10.96 21.16
CA GLU A 37 -2.60 10.27 22.44
C GLU A 37 -2.75 8.76 22.29
N LEU A 38 -3.50 8.30 21.30
CA LEU A 38 -3.69 6.88 21.02
C LEU A 38 -2.36 6.20 20.66
N LEU A 39 -1.56 6.87 19.84
CA LEU A 39 -0.27 6.35 19.38
C LEU A 39 0.81 6.27 20.47
N LEU A 40 0.66 6.97 21.61
CA LEU A 40 1.57 6.84 22.74
C LEU A 40 1.61 5.42 23.33
N ASN A 41 0.59 4.63 23.11
CA ASN A 41 0.54 3.24 23.59
C ASN A 41 1.32 2.27 22.69
N PHE A 42 1.73 2.71 21.49
CA PHE A 42 2.47 1.91 20.52
C PHE A 42 3.92 2.36 20.49
N GLN A 43 4.86 1.44 20.68
CA GLN A 43 6.31 1.73 20.76
C GLN A 43 7.07 1.11 19.58
N ASP A 44 6.40 0.96 18.44
CA ASP A 44 7.03 0.47 17.24
C ASP A 44 7.90 1.55 16.57
N PRO A 45 9.06 1.15 16.00
CA PRO A 45 9.90 2.09 15.24
C PRO A 45 9.31 2.45 13.87
N TYR A 46 8.22 1.80 13.46
CA TYR A 46 7.52 2.04 12.20
C TYR A 46 6.07 2.43 12.44
N LEU A 47 5.63 3.44 11.72
CA LEU A 47 4.22 3.82 11.61
C LEU A 47 3.76 3.60 10.17
N SER A 48 2.85 2.65 9.97
CA SER A 48 2.23 2.42 8.65
C SER A 48 0.96 3.25 8.50
N ILE A 49 0.91 4.02 7.42
CA ILE A 49 -0.27 4.79 7.00
C ILE A 49 -0.89 4.06 5.81
N THR A 50 -2.03 3.45 6.05
CA THR A 50 -2.73 2.59 5.10
C THR A 50 -4.25 2.75 5.23
N GLY A 51 -5.03 1.89 4.58
CA GLY A 51 -6.50 1.88 4.59
C GLY A 51 -7.07 2.75 3.48
N GLY A 52 -8.09 2.29 2.75
CA GLY A 52 -8.64 2.96 1.57
C GLY A 52 -7.54 3.50 0.64
N GLU A 53 -7.52 4.81 0.44
CA GLU A 53 -6.40 5.53 -0.17
C GLU A 53 -5.99 6.70 0.76
N PRO A 54 -4.89 6.57 1.52
CA PRO A 54 -4.49 7.58 2.50
C PRO A 54 -4.29 8.97 1.92
N LEU A 55 -3.87 9.05 0.66
CA LEU A 55 -3.62 10.33 -0.01
C LEU A 55 -4.90 11.13 -0.33
N GLU A 56 -6.09 10.53 -0.21
CA GLU A 56 -7.36 11.27 -0.22
C GLU A 56 -7.51 12.15 1.02
N GLN A 57 -6.84 11.80 2.13
CA GLN A 57 -6.81 12.55 3.39
C GLN A 57 -5.55 13.43 3.50
N VAL A 58 -4.98 13.87 2.38
CA VAL A 58 -3.68 14.56 2.35
C VAL A 58 -3.67 15.85 3.19
N ASP A 59 -4.76 16.58 3.30
CA ASP A 59 -4.82 17.83 4.07
C ASP A 59 -4.73 17.55 5.58
N PHE A 60 -5.27 16.41 6.04
CA PHE A 60 -5.07 15.93 7.41
C PHE A 60 -3.62 15.46 7.61
N LEU A 61 -3.09 14.65 6.71
CA LEU A 61 -1.72 14.14 6.79
C LEU A 61 -0.69 15.27 6.80
N GLN A 62 -0.89 16.30 6.00
CA GLN A 62 0.00 17.47 5.92
C GLN A 62 0.07 18.24 7.26
N GLN A 63 -1.04 18.27 8.00
CA GLN A 63 -1.10 18.90 9.31
C GLN A 63 -0.56 17.99 10.43
N TRP A 64 -0.78 16.69 10.32
CA TRP A 64 -0.45 15.73 11.35
C TRP A 64 1.02 15.27 11.32
N LEU A 65 1.55 14.91 10.15
CA LEU A 65 2.90 14.34 10.02
C LEU A 65 4.03 15.18 10.63
N PRO A 66 4.00 16.53 10.56
CA PRO A 66 5.01 17.35 11.24
C PRO A 66 5.06 17.16 12.75
N SER A 67 3.98 16.65 13.38
CA SER A 67 3.93 16.40 14.83
C SER A 67 4.50 15.03 15.23
N ARG A 68 4.89 14.18 14.26
CA ARG A 68 5.41 12.84 14.52
C ARG A 68 6.88 12.88 14.94
N SER A 69 7.28 11.88 15.71
CA SER A 69 8.65 11.73 16.19
C SER A 69 9.62 11.54 15.01
N LYS A 70 10.78 12.17 15.06
CA LYS A 70 11.84 11.97 14.07
C LYS A 70 12.52 10.59 14.16
N THR A 71 12.27 9.83 15.21
CA THR A 71 12.81 8.49 15.41
C THR A 71 11.91 7.38 14.86
N GLU A 72 10.67 7.73 14.55
CA GLU A 72 9.69 6.82 13.96
C GLU A 72 9.78 6.90 12.44
N LYS A 73 9.90 5.76 11.77
CA LYS A 73 9.88 5.69 10.30
C LYS A 73 8.45 5.60 9.80
N ILE A 74 8.10 6.46 8.87
CA ILE A 74 6.77 6.53 8.27
C ILE A 74 6.75 5.71 6.98
N LEU A 75 5.94 4.64 6.97
CA LEU A 75 5.61 3.84 5.80
C LEU A 75 4.25 4.30 5.25
N LEU A 76 4.20 4.69 3.99
CA LEU A 76 2.97 4.99 3.27
C LEU A 76 2.61 3.86 2.31
N GLU A 77 1.43 3.24 2.50
CA GLU A 77 0.85 2.35 1.50
C GLU A 77 -0.18 3.10 0.65
N THR A 78 0.00 3.13 -0.66
CA THR A 78 -0.84 3.91 -1.58
C THR A 78 -1.00 3.22 -2.93
N SER A 79 -2.10 3.50 -3.60
CA SER A 79 -2.35 3.07 -4.99
C SER A 79 -1.38 3.69 -6.01
N GLY A 80 -0.57 4.67 -5.63
CA GLY A 80 0.38 5.32 -6.52
C GLY A 80 -0.26 6.16 -7.65
N ILE A 81 -1.47 6.68 -7.44
CA ILE A 81 -2.23 7.44 -8.45
C ILE A 81 -2.22 8.94 -8.13
N LEU A 82 -2.24 9.29 -6.85
CA LEU A 82 -2.42 10.67 -6.38
C LEU A 82 -1.09 11.41 -6.18
N THR A 83 -0.29 11.55 -7.25
CA THR A 83 1.06 12.17 -7.20
C THR A 83 1.05 13.60 -6.63
N LYS A 84 0.02 14.42 -6.95
CA LYS A 84 -0.07 15.78 -6.42
C LYS A 84 -0.23 15.82 -4.90
N ALA A 85 -1.00 14.89 -4.34
CA ALA A 85 -1.18 14.74 -2.91
C ALA A 85 0.12 14.23 -2.25
N TYR A 86 0.76 13.22 -2.86
CA TYR A 86 2.03 12.69 -2.39
C TYR A 86 3.11 13.76 -2.26
N LYS A 87 3.26 14.65 -3.25
CA LYS A 87 4.23 15.77 -3.22
C LYS A 87 4.07 16.70 -2.00
N LYS A 88 2.86 16.82 -1.44
CA LYS A 88 2.62 17.67 -0.27
C LYS A 88 3.21 17.08 1.02
N ILE A 89 3.35 15.76 1.11
CA ILE A 89 3.76 15.06 2.34
C ILE A 89 5.04 14.25 2.19
N ILE A 90 5.58 14.12 0.98
CA ILE A 90 6.72 13.24 0.66
C ILE A 90 7.94 13.45 1.57
N GLN A 91 8.17 14.68 2.03
CA GLN A 91 9.28 15.01 2.95
C GLN A 91 9.16 14.28 4.31
N HIS A 92 7.96 13.88 4.71
CA HIS A 92 7.66 13.20 5.97
C HIS A 92 7.55 11.68 5.80
N ILE A 93 7.65 11.17 4.58
CA ILE A 93 7.57 9.73 4.29
C ILE A 93 8.99 9.18 4.17
N ASP A 94 9.27 8.08 4.84
CA ASP A 94 10.55 7.37 4.76
C ASP A 94 10.49 6.27 3.71
N ILE A 95 9.42 5.47 3.73
CA ILE A 95 9.23 4.31 2.85
C ILE A 95 7.87 4.41 2.17
N THR A 96 7.82 4.12 0.89
CA THR A 96 6.56 4.05 0.13
C THR A 96 6.32 2.65 -0.41
N SER A 97 5.19 2.06 -0.07
CA SER A 97 4.63 0.87 -0.70
C SER A 97 3.66 1.31 -1.80
N MET A 98 4.08 1.23 -3.05
CA MET A 98 3.26 1.62 -4.20
C MET A 98 2.56 0.42 -4.81
N ASP A 99 1.23 0.36 -4.72
CA ASP A 99 0.41 -0.72 -5.25
C ASP A 99 0.01 -0.43 -6.71
N ILE A 100 0.67 -1.09 -7.67
CA ILE A 100 0.30 -0.99 -9.09
C ILE A 100 -1.00 -1.75 -9.31
N LYS A 101 -2.07 -1.02 -9.66
CA LYS A 101 -3.39 -1.57 -9.98
C LYS A 101 -3.40 -2.12 -11.41
N LEU A 102 -3.14 -3.43 -11.53
CA LEU A 102 -3.17 -4.13 -12.82
C LEU A 102 -4.63 -4.21 -13.33
N PRO A 103 -4.94 -3.71 -14.54
CA PRO A 103 -6.31 -3.71 -15.06
C PRO A 103 -6.96 -5.09 -15.07
N SER A 104 -6.24 -6.12 -15.50
CA SER A 104 -6.76 -7.49 -15.56
C SER A 104 -6.98 -8.15 -14.20
N SER A 105 -6.29 -7.69 -13.15
CA SER A 105 -6.49 -8.17 -11.77
C SER A 105 -7.63 -7.47 -11.07
N THR A 106 -7.81 -6.17 -11.32
CA THR A 106 -8.71 -5.30 -10.53
C THR A 106 -10.00 -4.95 -11.26
N GLY A 107 -10.06 -5.13 -12.59
CA GLY A 107 -11.14 -4.63 -13.44
C GLY A 107 -11.17 -3.09 -13.59
N MET A 108 -10.20 -2.39 -13.01
CA MET A 108 -10.07 -0.93 -13.09
C MET A 108 -9.47 -0.51 -14.44
N LYS A 109 -9.64 0.76 -14.79
CA LYS A 109 -8.91 1.34 -15.93
C LYS A 109 -7.39 1.30 -15.68
N ALA A 110 -6.63 1.38 -16.77
CA ALA A 110 -5.18 1.46 -16.70
C ALA A 110 -4.71 2.84 -16.17
N TYR A 111 -3.85 2.83 -15.15
CA TYR A 111 -3.26 4.03 -14.54
C TYR A 111 -1.75 4.11 -14.80
N TRP A 112 -1.27 3.58 -15.94
CA TRP A 112 0.16 3.47 -16.23
C TRP A 112 0.92 4.79 -16.18
N LYS A 113 0.30 5.88 -16.67
CA LYS A 113 0.89 7.22 -16.66
C LYS A 113 1.00 7.76 -15.24
N GLU A 114 -0.06 7.61 -14.45
CA GLU A 114 -0.12 8.04 -13.05
C GLU A 114 0.92 7.29 -12.21
N HIS A 115 0.97 5.95 -12.33
CA HIS A 115 1.96 5.11 -11.65
C HIS A 115 3.40 5.49 -12.02
N ASN A 116 3.69 5.69 -13.32
CA ASN A 116 5.02 6.12 -13.74
C ASN A 116 5.40 7.48 -13.17
N THR A 117 4.48 8.44 -13.19
CA THR A 117 4.71 9.79 -12.63
C THR A 117 4.95 9.73 -11.13
N PHE A 118 4.18 8.92 -10.42
CA PHE A 118 4.33 8.71 -8.98
C PHE A 118 5.69 8.11 -8.64
N LEU A 119 6.08 7.05 -9.34
CA LEU A 119 7.35 6.35 -9.17
C LEU A 119 8.54 7.29 -9.39
N GLN A 120 8.54 8.05 -10.49
CA GLN A 120 9.57 9.05 -10.75
C GLN A 120 9.64 10.12 -9.66
N THR A 121 8.48 10.58 -9.15
CA THR A 121 8.43 11.57 -8.06
C THR A 121 9.08 11.04 -6.77
N ALA A 122 8.89 9.76 -6.43
CA ALA A 122 9.52 9.16 -5.26
C ALA A 122 11.04 9.08 -5.42
N LEU A 123 11.51 8.67 -6.61
CA LEU A 123 12.94 8.57 -6.91
C LEU A 123 13.63 9.95 -6.94
N GLU A 124 13.00 10.97 -7.54
CA GLU A 124 13.51 12.35 -7.55
C GLU A 124 13.66 12.93 -6.14
N ALA A 125 12.83 12.49 -5.20
CA ALA A 125 12.88 12.90 -3.79
C ALA A 125 13.79 12.00 -2.93
N ASP A 126 14.54 11.06 -3.54
CA ASP A 126 15.43 10.11 -2.88
C ASP A 126 14.74 9.31 -1.76
N LYS A 127 13.50 8.85 -2.04
CA LYS A 127 12.71 8.07 -1.08
C LYS A 127 12.85 6.58 -1.35
N GLU A 128 12.91 5.81 -0.24
CA GLU A 128 12.81 4.36 -0.33
C GLU A 128 11.43 3.98 -0.85
N ILE A 129 11.38 3.19 -1.91
CA ILE A 129 10.14 2.74 -2.53
C ILE A 129 10.25 1.27 -2.95
N TYR A 130 9.19 0.52 -2.71
CA TYR A 130 8.97 -0.78 -3.33
C TYR A 130 7.60 -0.82 -4.00
N VAL A 131 7.49 -1.68 -5.01
CA VAL A 131 6.25 -1.84 -5.78
C VAL A 131 5.56 -3.13 -5.35
N LYS A 132 4.25 -3.06 -5.19
CA LYS A 132 3.38 -4.20 -4.93
C LYS A 132 2.40 -4.40 -6.08
N MET A 133 2.15 -5.64 -6.47
CA MET A 133 1.17 -6.02 -7.49
C MET A 133 0.31 -7.15 -6.97
N ILE A 134 -1.00 -6.93 -6.83
CA ILE A 134 -1.95 -7.99 -6.52
C ILE A 134 -2.26 -8.76 -7.80
N VAL A 135 -2.09 -10.09 -7.73
CA VAL A 135 -2.27 -10.98 -8.88
C VAL A 135 -3.34 -12.03 -8.63
N THR A 136 -4.06 -12.39 -9.70
CA THR A 136 -5.14 -13.37 -9.75
C THR A 136 -4.92 -14.35 -10.92
N ASN A 137 -5.76 -15.34 -11.08
CA ASN A 137 -5.73 -16.21 -12.28
C ASN A 137 -6.04 -15.45 -13.58
N GLU A 138 -6.79 -14.35 -13.48
CA GLU A 138 -7.19 -13.50 -14.61
C GLU A 138 -6.12 -12.48 -15.01
N THR A 139 -5.06 -12.33 -14.18
CA THR A 139 -3.95 -11.41 -14.45
C THR A 139 -3.29 -11.75 -15.78
N LYS A 140 -3.21 -10.78 -16.70
CA LYS A 140 -2.65 -10.98 -18.04
C LYS A 140 -1.16 -10.67 -18.08
N ASP A 141 -0.40 -11.44 -18.85
CA ASP A 141 1.05 -11.24 -19.03
C ASP A 141 1.38 -9.87 -19.62
N VAL A 142 0.49 -9.30 -20.43
CA VAL A 142 0.68 -7.96 -20.98
C VAL A 142 0.70 -6.89 -19.89
N ASP A 143 -0.18 -6.98 -18.89
CA ASP A 143 -0.22 -6.02 -17.78
C ASP A 143 1.02 -6.15 -16.89
N ILE A 144 1.43 -7.38 -16.58
CA ILE A 144 2.69 -7.65 -15.88
C ILE A 144 3.87 -7.05 -16.66
N SER A 145 3.95 -7.32 -17.97
CA SER A 145 5.06 -6.83 -18.81
C SER A 145 5.13 -5.31 -18.86
N ILE A 146 3.97 -4.61 -18.90
CA ILE A 146 3.93 -3.13 -18.86
C ILE A 146 4.43 -2.63 -17.50
N ALA A 147 3.91 -3.18 -16.40
CA ALA A 147 4.30 -2.80 -15.05
C ALA A 147 5.80 -2.99 -14.81
N ILE A 148 6.33 -4.16 -15.15
CA ILE A 148 7.75 -4.50 -14.94
C ILE A 148 8.68 -3.64 -15.80
N LYS A 149 8.32 -3.39 -17.06
CA LYS A 149 9.11 -2.48 -17.91
C LYS A 149 9.12 -1.06 -17.36
N MET A 150 7.99 -0.59 -16.82
CA MET A 150 7.91 0.73 -16.18
C MET A 150 8.85 0.79 -14.97
N VAL A 151 8.83 -0.20 -14.08
CA VAL A 151 9.71 -0.27 -12.91
C VAL A 151 11.17 -0.36 -13.35
N ASN A 152 11.51 -1.26 -14.28
CA ASN A 152 12.87 -1.43 -14.79
C ASN A 152 13.44 -0.16 -15.42
N ASN A 153 12.60 0.59 -16.17
CA ASN A 153 13.02 1.85 -16.79
C ASN A 153 13.21 2.97 -15.75
N ALA A 154 12.47 2.94 -14.65
CA ALA A 154 12.63 3.90 -13.56
C ALA A 154 13.89 3.60 -12.75
N ASN A 155 13.99 2.42 -12.18
CA ASN A 155 15.17 1.88 -11.52
C ASN A 155 14.99 0.37 -11.32
N ARG A 156 15.83 -0.44 -11.97
CA ARG A 156 15.75 -1.91 -11.92
C ARG A 156 15.97 -2.51 -10.53
N PHE A 157 16.53 -1.75 -9.59
CA PHE A 157 16.79 -2.22 -8.22
C PHE A 157 15.62 -1.96 -7.26
N ILE A 158 14.52 -1.40 -7.73
CA ILE A 158 13.29 -1.28 -6.93
C ILE A 158 12.75 -2.68 -6.65
N PRO A 159 12.56 -3.05 -5.35
CA PRO A 159 11.95 -4.33 -5.00
C PRO A 159 10.52 -4.41 -5.54
N VAL A 160 10.15 -5.58 -6.09
CA VAL A 160 8.79 -5.85 -6.54
C VAL A 160 8.21 -7.02 -5.75
N ILE A 161 7.08 -6.77 -5.11
CA ILE A 161 6.32 -7.76 -4.36
C ILE A 161 5.12 -8.20 -5.20
N ILE A 162 5.11 -9.48 -5.55
CA ILE A 162 3.96 -10.16 -6.15
C ILE A 162 3.10 -10.67 -4.99
N GLN A 163 1.89 -10.14 -4.87
CA GLN A 163 0.97 -10.51 -3.80
C GLN A 163 -0.20 -11.31 -4.39
N PRO A 164 -0.25 -12.64 -4.17
CA PRO A 164 -1.40 -13.43 -4.57
C PRO A 164 -2.65 -12.98 -3.81
N VAL A 165 -3.78 -12.88 -4.53
CA VAL A 165 -5.06 -12.57 -3.90
C VAL A 165 -5.43 -13.67 -2.89
N SER A 166 -5.86 -13.24 -1.71
CA SER A 166 -6.40 -14.17 -0.70
C SER A 166 -7.90 -14.37 -0.92
N PRO A 167 -8.45 -15.56 -0.61
CA PRO A 167 -9.90 -15.78 -0.62
C PRO A 167 -10.62 -14.77 0.28
N THR A 168 -11.70 -14.21 -0.23
CA THR A 168 -12.65 -13.38 0.54
C THR A 168 -14.06 -13.82 0.18
N ASP A 169 -15.07 -13.39 0.93
CA ASP A 169 -16.47 -13.75 0.70
C ASP A 169 -16.99 -13.44 -0.72
N GLY A 170 -16.31 -12.57 -1.47
CA GLY A 170 -16.60 -12.28 -2.89
C GLY A 170 -15.58 -12.88 -3.88
N PHE A 171 -14.48 -13.47 -3.41
CA PHE A 171 -13.38 -13.99 -4.22
C PHE A 171 -12.96 -15.38 -3.72
N ALA A 172 -13.66 -16.41 -4.18
CA ALA A 172 -13.40 -17.80 -3.76
C ALA A 172 -12.17 -18.45 -4.43
N LYS A 173 -11.60 -17.82 -5.47
CA LYS A 173 -10.53 -18.44 -6.28
C LYS A 173 -9.16 -17.87 -5.93
N THR A 174 -8.33 -18.71 -5.34
CA THR A 174 -6.88 -18.45 -5.22
C THR A 174 -6.21 -18.57 -6.61
N ILE A 175 -5.12 -17.84 -6.79
CA ILE A 175 -4.27 -18.04 -7.97
C ILE A 175 -3.62 -19.44 -7.93
N SER A 176 -3.55 -20.12 -9.08
CA SER A 176 -2.86 -21.40 -9.15
C SER A 176 -1.34 -21.24 -9.00
N ALA A 177 -0.69 -22.26 -8.42
CA ALA A 177 0.77 -22.27 -8.24
C ALA A 177 1.52 -22.10 -9.58
N ASP A 178 1.05 -22.76 -10.64
CA ASP A 178 1.65 -22.66 -11.98
C ASP A 178 1.54 -21.23 -12.53
N ARG A 179 0.38 -20.58 -12.34
CA ARG A 179 0.17 -19.21 -12.79
C ARG A 179 1.06 -18.23 -12.02
N LEU A 180 1.12 -18.39 -10.69
CA LEU A 180 1.97 -17.57 -9.84
C LEU A 180 3.45 -17.71 -10.23
N SER A 181 3.94 -18.93 -10.40
CA SER A 181 5.31 -19.20 -10.85
C SER A 181 5.61 -18.64 -12.25
N SER A 182 4.61 -18.63 -13.14
CA SER A 182 4.75 -18.02 -14.46
C SER A 182 4.92 -16.50 -14.37
N ILE A 183 4.11 -15.82 -13.53
CA ILE A 183 4.21 -14.37 -13.29
C ILE A 183 5.56 -14.02 -12.68
N GLU A 184 5.98 -14.78 -11.67
CA GLU A 184 7.28 -14.58 -11.01
C GLU A 184 8.44 -14.64 -12.02
N ARG A 185 8.47 -15.66 -12.88
CA ARG A 185 9.49 -15.77 -13.93
C ARG A 185 9.51 -14.60 -14.91
N ILE A 186 8.33 -14.08 -15.29
CA ILE A 186 8.24 -12.89 -16.15
C ILE A 186 8.90 -11.69 -15.45
N CYS A 187 8.63 -11.49 -14.16
CA CYS A 187 9.22 -10.40 -13.39
C CYS A 187 10.73 -10.54 -13.23
N GLN A 188 11.21 -11.73 -12.85
CA GLN A 188 12.63 -12.04 -12.63
C GLN A 188 13.48 -11.93 -13.89
N ALA A 189 12.88 -12.04 -15.09
CA ALA A 189 13.60 -11.81 -16.35
C ALA A 189 14.10 -10.36 -16.54
N TYR A 190 13.52 -9.39 -15.80
CA TYR A 190 13.85 -7.96 -15.91
C TYR A 190 14.42 -7.35 -14.63
N LEU A 191 14.02 -7.86 -13.47
CA LEU A 191 14.28 -7.26 -12.16
C LEU A 191 15.02 -8.24 -11.24
N PRO A 192 16.06 -7.80 -10.51
CA PRO A 192 16.86 -8.67 -9.63
C PRO A 192 16.19 -8.96 -8.28
N ASP A 193 15.31 -8.09 -7.79
CA ASP A 193 14.63 -8.27 -6.50
C ASP A 193 13.11 -8.39 -6.71
N VAL A 194 12.67 -9.64 -6.86
CA VAL A 194 11.26 -10.01 -7.02
C VAL A 194 10.92 -11.03 -5.92
N ARG A 195 9.88 -10.73 -5.14
CA ARG A 195 9.44 -11.54 -4.02
C ARG A 195 7.96 -11.87 -4.13
N VAL A 196 7.59 -13.10 -3.79
CA VAL A 196 6.19 -13.50 -3.65
C VAL A 196 5.86 -13.48 -2.17
N ILE A 197 4.95 -12.58 -1.75
CA ILE A 197 4.55 -12.42 -0.36
C ILE A 197 3.02 -12.47 -0.29
N PRO A 198 2.41 -13.42 0.44
CA PRO A 198 0.96 -13.48 0.64
C PRO A 198 0.45 -12.27 1.45
N GLN A 199 -0.88 -12.12 1.55
CA GLN A 199 -1.50 -11.07 2.36
C GLN A 199 -1.37 -11.41 3.85
N MET A 200 -0.26 -11.04 4.47
CA MET A 200 0.11 -11.43 5.84
C MET A 200 -0.91 -10.97 6.90
N HIS A 201 -1.53 -9.78 6.72
CA HIS A 201 -2.55 -9.29 7.65
C HIS A 201 -3.72 -10.28 7.82
N LYS A 202 -4.07 -11.02 6.78
CA LYS A 202 -5.12 -12.06 6.86
C LYS A 202 -4.64 -13.35 7.52
N GLU A 203 -3.36 -13.71 7.35
CA GLU A 203 -2.77 -14.87 8.02
C GLU A 203 -2.61 -14.62 9.51
N TRP A 204 -2.37 -13.38 9.92
CA TRP A 204 -2.21 -13.01 11.33
C TRP A 204 -3.52 -12.57 11.99
N GLY A 205 -4.66 -12.61 11.29
CA GLY A 205 -5.95 -12.20 11.83
C GLY A 205 -6.06 -10.71 12.13
N VAL A 206 -5.19 -9.88 11.56
CA VAL A 206 -5.24 -8.43 11.68
C VAL A 206 -6.27 -7.91 10.68
N LEU A 207 -7.26 -7.14 11.16
CA LEU A 207 -8.35 -6.55 10.37
C LEU A 207 -7.87 -5.39 9.50
#